data_e0066a47e1e6ed5b33534baa2dccc99b
#
_entry.id   e0066a47e1e6ed5b33534baa2dccc99b
#
_cell.length_a   1.000
_cell.length_b   1.000
_cell.length_c   1.000
_cell.angle_alpha   90.00
_cell.angle_beta   90.00
_cell.angle_gamma   90.00
#
_symmetry.space_group_name_H-M   'P 1'
#
loop_
_entity.id
_entity.type
_entity.pdbx_description
1 polymer ?
#
loop_
_entity_poly.entity_id
_entity_poly.type
_entity_poly.pdbx_seq_one_letter_code
_entity_poly.pdbx_strand_id
1 'polypeptide(L)'
;HPYYTIGHDLPGIVLFLFVFCAVMFFIPDGGGYFIEHPNYEPADPLKTPELIAPVWYYTPFYSMLRAATFPLFGMTAKFWGLVVMAGAIAILFVVPWLDRSPVRSMRYKGLPSKIFLTLFVISFIILGVLGVQHPTPAKTALAQVCTAIYFAYFLLMPWYTAVEKTKPVPERVTQ
;
A
#
# COMPACT_ATOMS: atom_id res chain seq x y z
N HIS A 1 -32.04 -5.12 8.55
CA HIS A 1 -33.28 -4.49 8.09
C HIS A 1 -33.48 -4.73 6.59
N PRO A 2 -34.66 -5.18 6.14
CA PRO A 2 -34.88 -5.59 4.74
C PRO A 2 -34.59 -4.47 3.72
N TYR A 3 -34.89 -3.22 4.03
CA TYR A 3 -34.65 -2.10 3.13
C TYR A 3 -33.16 -1.88 2.87
N TYR A 4 -32.31 -2.00 3.86
CA TYR A 4 -30.88 -1.84 3.70
C TYR A 4 -30.25 -3.03 2.96
N THR A 5 -30.67 -4.25 3.29
CA THR A 5 -30.16 -5.47 2.67
C THR A 5 -30.60 -5.58 1.21
N ILE A 6 -31.89 -5.44 0.93
CA ILE A 6 -32.48 -5.63 -0.40
C ILE A 6 -32.34 -4.35 -1.23
N GLY A 7 -32.60 -3.19 -0.62
CA GLY A 7 -32.66 -1.91 -1.32
C GLY A 7 -31.32 -1.24 -1.56
N HIS A 8 -30.31 -1.49 -0.72
CA HIS A 8 -29.00 -0.84 -0.80
C HIS A 8 -27.85 -1.78 -1.10
N ASP A 9 -27.76 -2.92 -0.42
CA ASP A 9 -26.62 -3.83 -0.58
C ASP A 9 -26.74 -4.71 -1.82
N LEU A 10 -27.93 -5.25 -2.06
CA LEU A 10 -28.14 -6.18 -3.16
C LEU A 10 -27.96 -5.54 -4.56
N PRO A 11 -28.47 -4.33 -4.83
CA PRO A 11 -28.21 -3.65 -6.11
C PRO A 11 -26.73 -3.41 -6.37
N GLY A 12 -25.93 -3.09 -5.36
CA GLY A 12 -24.48 -2.93 -5.48
C GLY A 12 -23.79 -4.24 -5.88
N ILE A 13 -24.18 -5.34 -5.25
CA ILE A 13 -23.65 -6.68 -5.57
C ILE A 13 -24.04 -7.08 -7.01
N VAL A 14 -25.28 -6.86 -7.40
CA VAL A 14 -25.77 -7.17 -8.75
C VAL A 14 -25.02 -6.35 -9.80
N LEU A 15 -24.83 -5.06 -9.57
CA LEU A 15 -24.08 -4.20 -10.49
C LEU A 15 -22.62 -4.66 -10.61
N PHE A 16 -21.98 -4.97 -9.51
CA PHE A 16 -20.61 -5.49 -9.50
C PHE A 16 -20.50 -6.79 -10.28
N LEU A 17 -21.39 -7.75 -10.03
CA LEU A 17 -21.39 -9.04 -10.72
C LEU A 17 -21.69 -8.90 -12.20
N PHE A 18 -22.54 -7.97 -12.57
CA PHE A 18 -22.84 -7.67 -13.98
C PHE A 18 -21.60 -7.16 -14.71
N VAL A 19 -20.90 -6.18 -14.14
CA VAL A 19 -19.66 -5.64 -14.71
C VAL A 19 -18.57 -6.71 -14.74
N PHE A 20 -18.42 -7.46 -13.67
CA PHE A 20 -17.45 -8.54 -13.57
C PHE A 20 -17.67 -9.60 -14.65
N CYS A 21 -18.89 -10.08 -14.82
CA CYS A 21 -19.22 -11.07 -15.84
C CYS A 21 -19.04 -10.51 -17.25
N ALA A 22 -19.39 -9.24 -17.48
CA ALA A 22 -19.20 -8.60 -18.77
C ALA A 22 -17.71 -8.56 -19.16
N VAL A 23 -16.84 -8.21 -18.23
CA VAL A 23 -15.39 -8.22 -18.47
C VAL A 23 -14.88 -9.64 -18.69
N MET A 24 -15.24 -10.58 -17.81
CA MET A 24 -14.72 -11.96 -17.87
C MET A 24 -15.16 -12.75 -19.09
N PHE A 25 -16.38 -12.53 -19.57
CA PHE A 25 -16.90 -13.29 -20.71
C PHE A 25 -16.66 -12.63 -22.07
N PHE A 26 -16.53 -11.30 -22.11
CA PHE A 26 -16.39 -10.58 -23.37
C PHE A 26 -15.01 -9.97 -23.60
N ILE A 27 -14.33 -9.51 -22.54
CA ILE A 27 -13.01 -8.85 -22.64
C ILE A 27 -12.10 -9.32 -21.48
N PRO A 28 -11.79 -10.63 -21.38
CA PRO A 28 -11.04 -11.13 -20.21
C PRO A 28 -9.62 -10.59 -20.13
N ASP A 29 -9.00 -10.26 -21.24
CA ASP A 29 -7.66 -9.70 -21.35
C ASP A 29 -7.64 -8.15 -21.38
N GLY A 30 -8.81 -7.50 -21.37
CA GLY A 30 -8.91 -6.05 -21.46
C GLY A 30 -8.30 -5.45 -22.71
N GLY A 31 -8.31 -6.19 -23.84
CA GLY A 31 -7.62 -5.77 -25.05
C GLY A 31 -6.10 -5.85 -24.96
N GLY A 32 -5.58 -6.65 -24.05
CA GLY A 32 -4.16 -6.81 -23.78
C GLY A 32 -3.65 -6.02 -22.57
N TYR A 33 -4.46 -5.15 -21.98
CA TYR A 33 -4.07 -4.34 -20.81
C TYR A 33 -3.95 -5.13 -19.50
N PHE A 34 -4.70 -6.23 -19.36
CA PHE A 34 -4.73 -7.02 -18.12
C PHE A 34 -3.68 -8.13 -18.10
N ILE A 35 -2.98 -8.35 -19.21
CA ILE A 35 -1.95 -9.38 -19.32
C ILE A 35 -0.59 -8.70 -19.48
N GLU A 36 0.36 -9.12 -18.67
CA GLU A 36 1.75 -8.65 -18.76
C GLU A 36 2.40 -9.13 -20.06
N HIS A 37 3.19 -8.24 -20.66
CA HIS A 37 3.85 -8.52 -21.95
C HIS A 37 4.66 -9.82 -21.95
N PRO A 38 5.42 -10.21 -20.91
CA PRO A 38 6.15 -11.47 -20.89
C PRO A 38 5.29 -12.73 -21.00
N ASN A 39 4.00 -12.64 -20.67
CA ASN A 39 3.08 -13.79 -20.77
C ASN A 39 2.71 -14.16 -22.21
N TYR A 40 3.01 -13.31 -23.19
CA TYR A 40 2.83 -13.60 -24.61
C TYR A 40 4.03 -14.33 -25.22
N GLU A 41 5.14 -14.39 -24.51
CA GLU A 41 6.35 -15.08 -24.98
C GLU A 41 6.31 -16.56 -24.59
N PRO A 42 6.86 -17.47 -25.44
CA PRO A 42 7.05 -18.87 -25.07
C PRO A 42 7.92 -19.00 -23.81
N ALA A 43 7.56 -19.93 -22.93
CA ALA A 43 8.32 -20.19 -21.73
C ALA A 43 9.70 -20.77 -22.06
N ASP A 44 10.76 -20.14 -21.56
CA ASP A 44 12.13 -20.62 -21.64
C ASP A 44 12.73 -20.70 -20.23
N PRO A 45 13.00 -21.88 -19.70
CA PRO A 45 13.54 -22.03 -18.34
C PRO A 45 14.96 -21.47 -18.17
N LEU A 46 15.66 -21.18 -19.28
CA LEU A 46 17.01 -20.64 -19.25
C LEU A 46 17.07 -19.12 -19.40
N LYS A 47 15.92 -18.47 -19.64
CA LYS A 47 15.85 -17.02 -19.86
C LYS A 47 14.93 -16.39 -18.82
N THR A 48 15.47 -15.44 -18.06
CA THR A 48 14.68 -14.61 -17.15
C THR A 48 14.35 -13.27 -17.83
N PRO A 49 13.08 -12.79 -17.78
CA PRO A 49 12.72 -11.47 -18.29
C PRO A 49 13.54 -10.36 -17.62
N GLU A 50 13.82 -9.31 -18.36
CA GLU A 50 14.62 -8.16 -17.87
C GLU A 50 13.92 -7.43 -16.71
N LEU A 51 12.61 -7.32 -16.77
CA LEU A 51 11.80 -6.72 -15.72
C LEU A 51 10.73 -7.72 -15.26
N ILE A 52 10.79 -8.06 -13.98
CA ILE A 52 9.77 -8.85 -13.32
C ILE A 52 9.09 -7.95 -12.28
N ALA A 53 7.81 -7.66 -12.49
CA ALA A 53 7.01 -6.90 -11.55
C ALA A 53 5.98 -7.83 -10.86
N PRO A 54 5.76 -7.70 -9.55
CA PRO A 54 4.68 -8.41 -8.88
C PRO A 54 3.31 -7.81 -9.26
N VAL A 55 2.22 -8.42 -8.78
CA VAL A 55 0.88 -7.84 -8.91
C VAL A 55 0.82 -6.42 -8.33
N TRP A 56 -0.04 -5.57 -8.89
CA TRP A 56 -0.04 -4.12 -8.62
C TRP A 56 -0.10 -3.72 -7.14
N TYR A 57 -0.82 -4.47 -6.32
CA TYR A 57 -0.93 -4.15 -4.88
C TYR A 57 0.31 -4.56 -4.08
N TYR A 58 1.21 -5.32 -4.65
CA TYR A 58 2.46 -5.74 -4.04
C TYR A 58 3.64 -4.84 -4.42
N THR A 59 3.50 -4.01 -5.45
CA THR A 59 4.60 -3.20 -6.00
C THR A 59 5.24 -2.25 -5.00
N PRO A 60 4.51 -1.58 -4.06
CA PRO A 60 5.16 -0.75 -3.06
C PRO A 60 6.11 -1.53 -2.15
N PHE A 61 5.71 -2.73 -1.74
CA PHE A 61 6.54 -3.59 -0.88
C PHE A 61 7.74 -4.16 -1.64
N TYR A 62 7.58 -4.47 -2.91
CA TYR A 62 8.68 -4.86 -3.78
C TYR A 62 9.70 -3.74 -3.97
N SER A 63 9.26 -2.49 -4.09
CA SER A 63 10.17 -1.33 -4.11
C SER A 63 10.97 -1.20 -2.82
N MET A 64 10.34 -1.42 -1.67
CA MET A 64 11.02 -1.41 -0.37
C MET A 64 12.09 -2.53 -0.29
N LEU A 65 11.77 -3.73 -0.78
CA LEU A 65 12.72 -4.83 -0.85
C LEU A 65 13.95 -4.46 -1.68
N ARG A 66 13.75 -3.84 -2.85
CA ARG A 66 14.85 -3.40 -3.72
C ARG A 66 15.61 -2.18 -3.19
N ALA A 67 14.99 -1.38 -2.32
CA ALA A 67 15.62 -0.20 -1.75
C ALA A 67 16.77 -0.53 -0.78
N ALA A 68 16.76 -1.71 -0.18
CA ALA A 68 17.85 -2.18 0.67
C ALA A 68 19.03 -2.62 -0.17
N THR A 69 20.07 -1.79 -0.26
CA THR A 69 21.24 -1.99 -1.12
C THR A 69 22.54 -2.19 -0.37
N PHE A 70 22.53 -2.11 0.94
CA PHE A 70 23.72 -2.18 1.78
C PHE A 70 23.69 -3.39 2.72
N PRO A 71 24.81 -4.14 2.83
CA PRO A 71 24.94 -5.19 3.83
C PRO A 71 25.23 -4.58 5.21
N LEU A 72 24.58 -5.10 6.24
CA LEU A 72 24.81 -4.73 7.64
C LEU A 72 24.95 -5.97 8.51
N PHE A 73 25.73 -5.88 9.59
CA PHE A 73 25.88 -6.94 10.59
C PHE A 73 26.22 -8.31 10.01
N GLY A 74 27.01 -8.36 8.95
CA GLY A 74 27.40 -9.60 8.28
C GLY A 74 26.31 -10.25 7.41
N MET A 75 25.14 -9.63 7.31
CA MET A 75 24.03 -10.10 6.49
C MET A 75 24.02 -9.40 5.12
N THR A 76 23.55 -10.10 4.09
CA THR A 76 23.49 -9.57 2.73
C THR A 76 22.41 -8.50 2.58
N ALA A 77 22.52 -7.67 1.53
CA ALA A 77 21.48 -6.70 1.18
C ALA A 77 20.12 -7.36 0.88
N LYS A 78 20.12 -8.55 0.31
CA LYS A 78 18.88 -9.33 0.06
C LYS A 78 18.18 -9.71 1.35
N PHE A 79 18.91 -10.08 2.38
CA PHE A 79 18.34 -10.37 3.69
C PHE A 79 17.67 -9.12 4.28
N TRP A 80 18.33 -7.97 4.24
CA TRP A 80 17.75 -6.72 4.73
C TRP A 80 16.56 -6.25 3.91
N GLY A 81 16.56 -6.48 2.61
CA GLY A 81 15.41 -6.24 1.77
C GLY A 81 14.19 -7.06 2.20
N LEU A 82 14.38 -8.34 2.49
CA LEU A 82 13.33 -9.19 3.03
C LEU A 82 12.83 -8.71 4.39
N VAL A 83 13.73 -8.33 5.28
CA VAL A 83 13.38 -7.79 6.61
C VAL A 83 12.56 -6.50 6.48
N VAL A 84 12.95 -5.59 5.60
CA VAL A 84 12.21 -4.33 5.36
C VAL A 84 10.82 -4.62 4.82
N MET A 85 10.70 -5.50 3.84
CA MET A 85 9.40 -5.85 3.26
C MET A 85 8.48 -6.53 4.29
N ALA A 86 9.00 -7.52 5.01
CA ALA A 86 8.25 -8.20 6.06
C ALA A 86 7.87 -7.25 7.20
N GLY A 87 8.77 -6.37 7.60
CA GLY A 87 8.53 -5.33 8.61
C GLY A 87 7.47 -4.32 8.20
N ALA A 88 7.44 -3.94 6.92
CA ALA A 88 6.43 -3.04 6.38
C ALA A 88 5.01 -3.61 6.47
N ILE A 89 4.88 -4.90 6.33
CA ILE A 89 3.59 -5.59 6.49
C ILE A 89 3.29 -5.84 7.97
N ALA A 90 4.26 -6.31 8.73
CA ALA A 90 4.10 -6.64 10.14
C ALA A 90 3.72 -5.42 11.00
N ILE A 91 4.23 -4.24 10.67
CA ILE A 91 3.94 -3.01 11.41
C ILE A 91 2.45 -2.66 11.38
N LEU A 92 1.72 -3.09 10.36
CA LEU A 92 0.28 -2.86 10.27
C LEU A 92 -0.50 -3.57 11.38
N PHE A 93 0.01 -4.68 11.89
CA PHE A 93 -0.64 -5.41 12.98
C PHE A 93 -0.55 -4.68 14.32
N VAL A 94 0.40 -3.80 14.49
CA VAL A 94 0.62 -3.07 15.75
C VAL A 94 0.08 -1.65 15.74
N VAL A 95 -0.54 -1.20 14.65
CA VAL A 95 -1.11 0.14 14.50
C VAL A 95 -2.07 0.52 15.63
N PRO A 96 -2.99 -0.35 16.10
CA PRO A 96 -3.89 0.00 17.19
C PRO A 96 -3.17 0.42 18.49
N TRP A 97 -1.98 -0.11 18.73
CA TRP A 97 -1.17 0.24 19.90
C TRP A 97 -0.24 1.43 19.66
N LEU A 98 0.09 1.70 18.39
CA LEU A 98 0.89 2.86 18.01
C LEU A 98 0.07 4.15 18.05
N ASP A 99 -1.20 4.11 17.72
CA ASP A 99 -2.09 5.26 17.74
C ASP A 99 -2.55 5.55 19.18
N ARG A 100 -2.03 6.62 19.75
CA ARG A 100 -2.34 7.10 21.10
C ARG A 100 -3.31 8.28 21.11
N SER A 101 -3.95 8.58 19.99
CA SER A 101 -4.92 9.66 19.91
C SER A 101 -6.18 9.33 20.72
N PRO A 102 -6.76 10.32 21.43
CA PRO A 102 -8.05 10.14 22.10
C PRO A 102 -9.21 10.00 21.12
N VAL A 103 -9.04 10.40 19.86
CA VAL A 103 -10.04 10.31 18.80
C VAL A 103 -9.60 9.29 17.75
N ARG A 104 -10.56 8.53 17.23
CA ARG A 104 -10.29 7.46 16.26
C ARG A 104 -10.33 7.94 14.82
N SER A 105 -11.24 8.85 14.51
CA SER A 105 -11.40 9.36 13.14
C SER A 105 -10.35 10.40 12.79
N MET A 106 -9.75 10.29 11.63
CA MET A 106 -8.80 11.27 11.09
C MET A 106 -9.41 12.66 10.98
N ARG A 107 -10.73 12.77 10.84
CA ARG A 107 -11.44 14.05 10.77
C ARG A 107 -11.24 14.92 12.01
N TYR A 108 -11.10 14.29 13.17
CA TYR A 108 -10.97 14.97 14.47
C TYR A 108 -9.53 14.98 14.99
N LYS A 109 -8.61 14.34 14.29
CA LYS A 109 -7.19 14.39 14.60
C LYS A 109 -6.58 15.74 14.22
N GLY A 110 -5.43 16.03 14.79
CA GLY A 110 -4.72 17.27 14.58
C GLY A 110 -3.97 17.35 13.24
N LEU A 111 -3.35 18.50 13.01
CA LEU A 111 -2.56 18.76 11.80
C LEU A 111 -1.36 17.79 11.65
N PRO A 112 -0.58 17.44 12.71
CA PRO A 112 0.51 16.48 12.57
C PRO A 112 0.11 15.14 11.97
N SER A 113 -1.00 14.53 12.43
CA SER A 113 -1.51 13.28 11.85
C SER A 113 -1.86 13.41 10.38
N LYS A 114 -2.45 14.54 9.98
CA LYS A 114 -2.83 14.80 8.58
C LYS A 114 -1.60 14.97 7.69
N ILE A 115 -0.58 15.68 8.16
CA ILE A 115 0.68 15.88 7.43
C ILE A 115 1.38 14.52 7.25
N PHE A 116 1.55 13.76 8.32
CA PHE A 116 2.21 12.45 8.25
C PHE A 116 1.44 11.46 7.38
N LEU A 117 0.11 11.46 7.44
CA LEU A 117 -0.72 10.63 6.56
C LEU A 117 -0.54 11.01 5.09
N THR A 118 -0.52 12.30 4.79
CA THR A 118 -0.33 12.80 3.42
C THR A 118 1.04 12.36 2.88
N LEU A 119 2.10 12.52 3.66
CA LEU A 119 3.44 12.05 3.28
C LEU A 119 3.48 10.53 3.10
N PHE A 120 2.82 9.79 3.96
CA PHE A 120 2.71 8.33 3.86
C PHE A 120 2.03 7.91 2.56
N VAL A 121 0.89 8.50 2.22
CA VAL A 121 0.14 8.16 1.00
C VAL A 121 0.95 8.49 -0.24
N ILE A 122 1.57 9.66 -0.30
CA ILE A 122 2.41 10.06 -1.42
C ILE A 122 3.59 9.10 -1.58
N SER A 123 4.28 8.77 -0.50
CA SER A 123 5.40 7.83 -0.51
C SER A 123 4.98 6.43 -0.96
N PHE A 124 3.83 5.97 -0.52
CA PHE A 124 3.28 4.67 -0.89
C PHE A 124 2.96 4.58 -2.39
N ILE A 125 2.37 5.64 -2.94
CA ILE A 125 2.07 5.73 -4.38
C ILE A 125 3.37 5.77 -5.19
N ILE A 126 4.36 6.56 -4.78
CA ILE A 126 5.66 6.63 -5.45
C ILE A 126 6.36 5.26 -5.43
N LEU A 127 6.36 4.57 -4.30
CA LEU A 127 6.90 3.21 -4.19
C LEU A 127 6.19 2.23 -5.12
N GLY A 128 4.86 2.35 -5.25
CA GLY A 128 4.08 1.54 -6.17
C GLY A 128 4.49 1.74 -7.63
N VAL A 129 4.68 2.98 -8.03
CA VAL A 129 5.15 3.32 -9.39
C VAL A 129 6.57 2.82 -9.64
N LEU A 130 7.47 3.01 -8.68
CA LEU A 130 8.86 2.54 -8.78
C LEU A 130 8.97 1.01 -8.87
N GLY A 131 8.02 0.29 -8.27
CA GLY A 131 7.99 -1.18 -8.26
C GLY A 131 7.80 -1.82 -9.64
N VAL A 132 7.22 -1.09 -10.60
CA VAL A 132 7.02 -1.55 -11.98
C VAL A 132 8.06 -1.01 -12.96
N GLN A 133 9.02 -0.25 -12.48
CA GLN A 133 10.07 0.37 -13.29
C GLN A 133 11.43 -0.30 -13.08
N HIS A 134 12.30 -0.19 -14.07
CA HIS A 134 13.68 -0.61 -13.94
C HIS A 134 14.42 0.21 -12.87
N PRO A 135 15.19 -0.43 -11.98
CA PRO A 135 15.94 0.29 -10.97
C PRO A 135 17.07 1.13 -11.62
N THR A 136 17.19 2.36 -11.16
CA THR A 136 18.32 3.25 -11.46
C THR A 136 18.87 3.80 -10.13
N PRO A 137 20.10 4.31 -10.05
CA PRO A 137 20.61 4.90 -8.82
C PRO A 137 19.72 5.99 -8.24
N ALA A 138 19.17 6.87 -9.10
CA ALA A 138 18.25 7.93 -8.67
C ALA A 138 16.91 7.37 -8.15
N LYS A 139 16.34 6.38 -8.84
CA LYS A 139 15.10 5.72 -8.41
C LYS A 139 15.28 4.93 -7.13
N THR A 140 16.44 4.28 -6.95
CA THR A 140 16.77 3.58 -5.71
C THR A 140 16.88 4.54 -4.53
N ALA A 141 17.52 5.69 -4.70
CA ALA A 141 17.60 6.73 -3.68
C ALA A 141 16.20 7.26 -3.31
N LEU A 142 15.34 7.51 -4.29
CA LEU A 142 13.96 7.92 -4.07
C LEU A 142 13.17 6.85 -3.31
N ALA A 143 13.34 5.59 -3.67
CA ALA A 143 12.71 4.46 -2.97
C ALA A 143 13.18 4.37 -1.51
N GLN A 144 14.44 4.60 -1.23
CA GLN A 144 14.98 4.65 0.14
C GLN A 144 14.35 5.76 0.96
N VAL A 145 14.23 6.95 0.41
CA VAL A 145 13.57 8.09 1.08
C VAL A 145 12.10 7.79 1.34
N CYS A 146 11.38 7.28 0.36
CA CYS A 146 9.97 6.92 0.51
C CYS A 146 9.75 5.79 1.52
N THR A 147 10.65 4.82 1.56
CA THR A 147 10.63 3.75 2.57
C THR A 147 10.84 4.31 3.98
N ALA A 148 11.77 5.24 4.13
CA ALA A 148 12.00 5.92 5.41
C ALA A 148 10.77 6.71 5.86
N ILE A 149 10.08 7.39 4.96
CA ILE A 149 8.83 8.12 5.24
C ILE A 149 7.72 7.15 5.63
N TYR A 150 7.61 6.03 4.94
CA TYR A 150 6.63 4.99 5.27
C TYR A 150 6.79 4.50 6.71
N PHE A 151 7.99 4.11 7.09
CA PHE A 151 8.27 3.66 8.46
C PHE A 151 8.16 4.78 9.50
N ALA A 152 8.55 5.99 9.15
CA ALA A 152 8.44 7.16 10.04
C ALA A 152 6.98 7.43 10.41
N TYR A 153 6.06 7.25 9.48
CA TYR A 153 4.63 7.40 9.76
C TYR A 153 4.19 6.52 10.94
N PHE A 154 4.58 5.25 10.94
CA PHE A 154 4.21 4.31 12.00
C PHE A 154 5.06 4.47 13.26
N LEU A 155 6.38 4.59 13.13
CA LEU A 155 7.28 4.64 14.27
C LEU A 155 7.16 5.94 15.08
N LEU A 156 6.82 7.04 14.44
CA LEU A 156 6.58 8.32 15.09
C LEU A 156 5.12 8.51 15.52
N MET A 157 4.23 7.61 15.16
CA MET A 157 2.81 7.70 15.47
C MET A 157 2.54 7.82 16.98
N PRO A 158 3.18 7.06 17.88
CA PRO A 158 2.98 7.23 19.32
C PRO A 158 3.28 8.64 19.83
N TRP A 159 4.21 9.34 19.17
CA TRP A 159 4.59 10.69 19.55
C TRP A 159 3.62 11.74 19.00
N TYR A 160 3.45 11.83 17.68
CA TYR A 160 2.62 12.92 17.12
C TYR A 160 1.13 12.75 17.44
N THR A 161 0.63 11.53 17.61
CA THR A 161 -0.77 11.31 18.01
C THR A 161 -1.02 11.65 19.49
N ALA A 162 0.00 11.56 20.34
CA ALA A 162 -0.11 11.89 21.76
C ALA A 162 -0.06 13.40 22.00
N VAL A 163 0.70 14.17 21.21
CA VAL A 163 0.97 15.59 21.47
C VAL A 163 0.09 16.54 20.62
N GLU A 164 -0.60 16.03 19.61
CA GLU A 164 -1.42 16.85 18.73
C GLU A 164 -2.71 17.33 19.41
N LYS A 165 -3.21 18.47 18.95
CA LYS A 165 -4.51 19.00 19.38
C LYS A 165 -5.61 18.38 18.55
N THR A 166 -6.53 17.67 19.20
CA THR A 166 -7.68 17.04 18.57
C THR A 166 -8.92 17.93 18.64
N LYS A 167 -9.87 17.68 17.73
CA LYS A 167 -11.17 18.33 17.74
C LYS A 167 -12.17 17.50 18.55
N PRO A 168 -13.15 18.13 19.21
CA PRO A 168 -14.20 17.38 19.90
C PRO A 168 -15.04 16.57 18.92
N VAL A 169 -15.31 15.33 19.29
CA VAL A 169 -16.23 14.46 18.54
C VAL A 169 -17.66 14.86 18.89
N PRO A 170 -18.54 15.06 17.88
CA PRO A 170 -19.94 15.36 18.15
C PRO A 170 -20.61 14.29 19.02
N GLU A 171 -21.40 14.71 19.98
CA GLU A 171 -22.21 13.79 20.77
C GLU A 171 -23.25 13.12 19.88
N ARG A 172 -23.42 11.82 20.05
CA ARG A 172 -24.50 11.11 19.38
C ARG A 172 -25.83 11.56 19.99
N VAL A 173 -26.69 12.10 19.15
CA VAL A 173 -28.08 12.29 19.53
C VAL A 173 -28.72 10.90 19.58
N THR A 174 -28.84 10.33 20.77
CA THR A 174 -29.67 9.15 20.99
C THR A 174 -31.12 9.61 20.99
N GLN A 175 -31.84 9.36 19.93
CA GLN A 175 -33.29 9.37 19.90
C GLN A 175 -33.81 8.02 20.28
#